data_3508fb2c6179d4d031f9aecb42c99393
#
_entry.id   3508fb2c6179d4d031f9aecb42c99393
#
_cell.length_a   1.000
_cell.length_b   1.000
_cell.length_c   1.000
_cell.angle_alpha   90.00
_cell.angle_beta   90.00
_cell.angle_gamma   90.00
#
_symmetry.space_group_name_H-M   'P 1'
#
loop_
_entity.id
_entity.type
_entity.pdbx_description
1 polymer ?
#
loop_
_entity_poly.entity_id
_entity_poly.type
_entity_poly.pdbx_seq_one_letter_code
_entity_poly.pdbx_strand_id
1 'polypeptide(L)'
;LAILGVVGISLPLINIARKEQGSSSFYGAIAFGALIASIGYVIYQFANGSIAPAAIFSQDVLADDAFGGLFAIAMLIVAIMTTVGSFNYMKKQKNSAVYFSLILLSAIGMVFVAYSTDLVMLFVAWELMSIPTYILAGYMKKDPSSNEAALKYFLFGALSSAIIIYGISIAYGLTGSTNIGEVIQ
;
A
#
# COMPACT_ATOMS: atom_id res chain seq x y z
N LEU A 1 10.38 0.17 1.29
CA LEU A 1 9.46 -0.02 0.16
C LEU A 1 9.85 -1.22 -0.72
N ALA A 2 11.12 -1.30 -1.17
CA ALA A 2 11.58 -2.42 -2.00
C ALA A 2 11.34 -3.79 -1.32
N ILE A 3 11.59 -3.90 -0.01
CA ILE A 3 11.35 -5.13 0.76
C ILE A 3 9.87 -5.53 0.69
N LEU A 4 8.95 -4.60 0.92
CA LEU A 4 7.52 -4.86 0.86
C LEU A 4 7.08 -5.27 -0.55
N GLY A 5 7.60 -4.61 -1.59
CA GLY A 5 7.28 -4.91 -2.99
C GLY A 5 7.75 -6.31 -3.40
N VAL A 6 9.01 -6.63 -3.11
CA VAL A 6 9.58 -7.95 -3.42
C VAL A 6 8.83 -9.05 -2.67
N VAL A 7 8.57 -8.88 -1.38
CA VAL A 7 7.83 -9.87 -0.60
C VAL A 7 6.38 -9.94 -1.06
N GLY A 8 5.71 -8.81 -1.27
CA GLY A 8 4.31 -8.78 -1.73
C GLY A 8 4.10 -9.53 -3.04
N ILE A 9 4.99 -9.36 -4.02
CA ILE A 9 4.91 -10.05 -5.30
C ILE A 9 5.36 -11.52 -5.19
N SER A 10 6.34 -11.81 -4.33
CA SER A 10 6.87 -13.17 -4.21
C SER A 10 5.92 -14.14 -3.48
N LEU A 11 5.09 -13.68 -2.56
CA LEU A 11 4.17 -14.55 -1.80
C LEU A 11 3.24 -15.38 -2.68
N PRO A 12 2.51 -14.82 -3.67
CA PRO A 12 1.67 -15.61 -4.58
C PRO A 12 2.51 -16.58 -5.42
N LEU A 13 3.69 -16.18 -5.87
CA LEU A 13 4.59 -17.03 -6.67
C LEU A 13 5.09 -18.23 -5.85
N ILE A 14 5.48 -18.01 -4.59
CA ILE A 14 5.87 -19.08 -3.67
C ILE A 14 4.70 -20.04 -3.43
N ASN A 15 3.47 -19.53 -3.30
CA ASN A 15 2.29 -20.36 -3.13
C ASN A 15 2.04 -21.28 -4.33
N ILE A 16 2.18 -20.74 -5.54
CA ILE A 16 2.07 -21.51 -6.79
C ILE A 16 3.16 -22.58 -6.86
N ALA A 17 4.41 -22.22 -6.58
CA ALA A 17 5.55 -23.14 -6.58
C ALA A 17 5.38 -24.27 -5.56
N ARG A 18 4.73 -24.01 -4.43
CA ARG A 18 4.39 -24.99 -3.38
C ARG A 18 3.10 -25.76 -3.63
N LYS A 19 2.52 -25.69 -4.83
CA LYS A 19 1.26 -26.36 -5.20
C LYS A 19 0.12 -26.10 -4.19
N GLU A 20 0.02 -24.87 -3.70
CA GLU A 20 -0.99 -24.41 -2.73
C GLU A 20 -0.96 -25.13 -1.35
N GLN A 21 0.12 -25.82 -1.00
CA GLN A 21 0.26 -26.53 0.27
C GLN A 21 0.83 -25.65 1.41
N GLY A 22 1.04 -24.36 1.18
CA GLY A 22 1.57 -23.45 2.19
C GLY A 22 0.56 -23.17 3.30
N SER A 23 1.03 -23.25 4.56
CA SER A 23 0.20 -22.86 5.71
C SER A 23 -0.07 -21.35 5.71
N SER A 24 -1.30 -20.94 6.04
CA SER A 24 -1.67 -19.53 6.22
C SER A 24 -0.74 -18.81 7.20
N SER A 25 -0.36 -19.49 8.28
CA SER A 25 0.57 -18.94 9.29
C SER A 25 1.95 -18.65 8.71
N PHE A 26 2.43 -19.45 7.76
CA PHE A 26 3.72 -19.24 7.11
C PHE A 26 3.73 -17.93 6.28
N TYR A 27 2.71 -17.72 5.43
CA TYR A 27 2.61 -16.50 4.62
C TYR A 27 2.37 -15.26 5.47
N GLY A 28 1.55 -15.38 6.51
CA GLY A 28 1.33 -14.29 7.46
C GLY A 28 2.60 -13.93 8.24
N ALA A 29 3.42 -14.92 8.64
CA ALA A 29 4.69 -14.65 9.33
C ALA A 29 5.70 -13.93 8.41
N ILE A 30 5.77 -14.30 7.13
CA ILE A 30 6.63 -13.60 6.16
C ILE A 30 6.15 -12.16 5.97
N ALA A 31 4.84 -11.94 5.80
CA ALA A 31 4.28 -10.59 5.65
C ALA A 31 4.54 -9.74 6.90
N PHE A 32 4.33 -10.29 8.09
CA PHE A 32 4.63 -9.64 9.36
C PHE A 32 6.11 -9.27 9.49
N GLY A 33 7.02 -10.19 9.15
CA GLY A 33 8.46 -9.95 9.15
C GLY A 33 8.87 -8.83 8.20
N ALA A 34 8.28 -8.79 7.00
CA ALA A 34 8.54 -7.73 6.02
C ALA A 34 8.08 -6.35 6.52
N LEU A 35 6.92 -6.28 7.19
CA LEU A 35 6.41 -5.04 7.77
C LEU A 35 7.29 -4.55 8.93
N ILE A 36 7.72 -5.46 9.82
CA ILE A 36 8.65 -5.12 10.92
C ILE A 36 10.00 -4.63 10.37
N ALA A 37 10.55 -5.31 9.36
CA ALA A 37 11.79 -4.88 8.72
C ALA A 37 11.65 -3.49 8.09
N SER A 38 10.49 -3.17 7.51
CA SER A 38 10.21 -1.88 6.89
C SER A 38 10.11 -0.77 7.95
N ILE A 39 9.44 -1.00 9.07
CA ILE A 39 9.42 -0.04 10.19
C ILE A 39 10.83 0.16 10.76
N GLY A 40 11.55 -0.94 10.99
CA GLY A 40 12.93 -0.87 11.50
C GLY A 40 13.84 -0.03 10.58
N TYR A 41 13.67 -0.17 9.27
CA TYR A 41 14.41 0.64 8.30
C TYR A 41 14.04 2.13 8.36
N VAL A 42 12.75 2.47 8.47
CA VAL A 42 12.32 3.88 8.62
C VAL A 42 12.85 4.48 9.91
N ILE A 43 12.78 3.76 11.04
CA ILE A 43 13.33 4.21 12.32
C ILE A 43 14.85 4.40 12.24
N TYR A 44 15.55 3.48 11.56
CA TYR A 44 17.00 3.57 11.35
C TYR A 44 17.38 4.83 10.56
N GLN A 45 16.63 5.17 9.51
CA GLN A 45 16.84 6.42 8.76
C GLN A 45 16.64 7.64 9.66
N PHE A 46 15.59 7.66 10.48
CA PHE A 46 15.36 8.72 11.46
C PHE A 46 16.53 8.90 12.44
N ALA A 47 17.03 7.79 12.99
CA ALA A 47 18.09 7.82 13.99
C ALA A 47 19.44 8.31 13.43
N ASN A 48 19.72 8.05 12.16
CA ASN A 48 21.00 8.42 11.53
C ASN A 48 20.96 9.75 10.75
N GLY A 49 19.84 10.46 10.73
CA GLY A 49 19.67 11.66 9.93
C GLY A 49 19.89 11.46 8.42
N SER A 50 19.97 10.21 7.99
CA SER A 50 20.21 9.81 6.59
C SER A 50 18.87 9.66 5.90
N ILE A 51 18.18 10.77 5.72
CA ILE A 51 16.99 10.83 4.90
C ILE A 51 17.47 10.97 3.45
N ALA A 52 17.92 9.86 2.87
CA ALA A 52 18.31 9.82 1.48
C ALA A 52 17.15 9.18 0.69
N PRO A 53 16.58 9.89 -0.30
CA PRO A 53 15.56 9.32 -1.16
C PRO A 53 16.13 8.08 -1.84
N ALA A 54 15.37 7.00 -1.86
CA ALA A 54 15.73 5.85 -2.65
C ALA A 54 15.94 6.32 -4.09
N ALA A 55 17.08 6.04 -4.67
CA ALA A 55 17.54 6.50 -5.98
C ALA A 55 16.67 6.05 -7.18
N ILE A 56 15.48 5.54 -6.94
CA ILE A 56 14.54 5.01 -7.93
C ILE A 56 13.59 6.11 -8.46
N PHE A 57 13.35 7.18 -7.67
CA PHE A 57 12.48 8.29 -8.06
C PHE A 57 13.23 9.62 -7.88
N SER A 58 12.92 10.62 -8.72
CA SER A 58 13.49 11.96 -8.57
C SER A 58 13.03 12.58 -7.25
N GLN A 59 13.87 13.43 -6.65
CA GLN A 59 13.55 14.17 -5.42
C GLN A 59 12.31 15.08 -5.59
N ASP A 60 11.94 15.36 -6.84
CA ASP A 60 10.79 16.21 -7.17
C ASP A 60 9.45 15.50 -6.97
N VAL A 61 9.43 14.16 -6.85
CA VAL A 61 8.21 13.34 -6.80
C VAL A 61 7.95 12.77 -5.41
N LEU A 62 9.02 12.46 -4.65
CA LEU A 62 8.96 11.92 -3.29
C LEU A 62 9.95 12.67 -2.40
N ALA A 63 9.46 13.30 -1.34
CA ALA A 63 10.31 13.87 -0.30
C ALA A 63 10.43 12.91 0.88
N ASP A 64 11.66 12.62 1.24
CA ASP A 64 11.95 11.86 2.46
C ASP A 64 12.18 12.87 3.60
N ASP A 65 11.11 13.31 4.22
CA ASP A 65 11.12 14.24 5.32
C ASP A 65 10.65 13.58 6.64
N ALA A 66 10.86 14.27 7.75
CA ALA A 66 10.47 13.77 9.06
C ALA A 66 8.95 13.58 9.20
N PHE A 67 8.16 14.41 8.52
CA PHE A 67 6.72 14.35 8.55
C PHE A 67 6.22 13.10 7.80
N GLY A 68 6.67 12.89 6.55
CA GLY A 68 6.36 11.70 5.76
C GLY A 68 6.78 10.42 6.46
N GLY A 69 7.97 10.39 7.09
CA GLY A 69 8.43 9.24 7.83
C GLY A 69 7.59 8.90 9.05
N LEU A 70 7.09 9.90 9.79
CA LEU A 70 6.19 9.69 10.93
C LEU A 70 4.87 9.08 10.47
N PHE A 71 4.29 9.59 9.36
CA PHE A 71 3.09 9.02 8.75
C PHE A 71 3.33 7.61 8.21
N ALA A 72 4.48 7.36 7.57
CA ALA A 72 4.83 6.03 7.09
C ALA A 72 4.88 5.00 8.23
N ILE A 73 5.46 5.36 9.38
CA ILE A 73 5.46 4.49 10.57
C ILE A 73 4.02 4.22 11.03
N ALA A 74 3.17 5.25 11.13
CA ALA A 74 1.79 5.09 11.55
C ALA A 74 1.03 4.13 10.61
N MET A 75 1.18 4.29 9.29
CA MET A 75 0.54 3.42 8.29
C MET A 75 1.05 1.98 8.34
N LEU A 76 2.36 1.79 8.56
CA LEU A 76 2.93 0.45 8.71
C LEU A 76 2.45 -0.23 10.01
N ILE A 77 2.24 0.50 11.10
CA ILE A 77 1.64 -0.04 12.33
C ILE A 77 0.22 -0.55 12.05
N VAL A 78 -0.61 0.22 11.32
CA VAL A 78 -1.95 -0.22 10.92
C VAL A 78 -1.88 -1.49 10.08
N ALA A 79 -0.96 -1.57 9.12
CA ALA A 79 -0.76 -2.77 8.31
C ALA A 79 -0.34 -3.99 9.15
N ILE A 80 0.50 -3.79 10.17
CA ILE A 80 0.88 -4.85 11.13
C ILE A 80 -0.34 -5.31 11.93
N MET A 81 -1.12 -4.39 12.49
CA MET A 81 -2.32 -4.73 13.24
C MET A 81 -3.32 -5.53 12.38
N THR A 82 -3.52 -5.10 11.14
CA THR A 82 -4.36 -5.81 10.16
C THR A 82 -3.81 -7.21 9.87
N THR A 83 -2.51 -7.34 9.66
CA THR A 83 -1.86 -8.63 9.40
C THR A 83 -2.02 -9.58 10.60
N VAL A 84 -1.78 -9.11 11.81
CA VAL A 84 -1.94 -9.90 13.04
C VAL A 84 -3.40 -10.33 13.24
N GLY A 85 -4.36 -9.43 13.09
CA GLY A 85 -5.79 -9.73 13.18
C GLY A 85 -6.25 -10.77 12.15
N SER A 86 -5.60 -10.80 10.99
CA SER A 86 -5.93 -11.69 9.88
C SER A 86 -5.42 -13.13 10.07
N PHE A 87 -4.49 -13.41 10.99
CA PHE A 87 -3.93 -14.75 11.16
C PHE A 87 -5.00 -15.81 11.44
N ASN A 88 -5.90 -15.54 12.36
CA ASN A 88 -6.95 -16.51 12.73
C ASN A 88 -8.05 -16.60 11.64
N TYR A 89 -8.36 -15.47 11.01
CA TYR A 89 -9.34 -15.39 9.94
C TYR A 89 -8.92 -16.24 8.72
N MET A 90 -7.65 -16.17 8.36
CA MET A 90 -7.13 -16.86 7.18
C MET A 90 -6.78 -18.33 7.37
N LYS A 91 -6.75 -18.84 8.62
CA LYS A 91 -6.46 -20.29 8.88
C LYS A 91 -7.41 -21.24 8.16
N LYS A 92 -8.65 -20.86 7.96
CA LYS A 92 -9.70 -21.67 7.32
C LYS A 92 -9.91 -21.36 5.84
N GLN A 93 -9.14 -20.42 5.29
CA GLN A 93 -9.33 -19.95 3.93
C GLN A 93 -8.24 -20.45 2.99
N LYS A 94 -8.61 -20.67 1.73
CA LYS A 94 -7.65 -20.97 0.66
C LYS A 94 -6.98 -19.66 0.17
N ASN A 95 -5.79 -19.81 -0.41
CA ASN A 95 -5.04 -18.70 -1.04
C ASN A 95 -4.57 -17.59 -0.08
N SER A 96 -4.29 -17.92 1.19
CA SER A 96 -3.80 -16.97 2.18
C SER A 96 -2.59 -16.14 1.73
N ALA A 97 -1.74 -16.68 0.84
CA ALA A 97 -0.62 -15.95 0.25
C ALA A 97 -1.06 -14.71 -0.51
N VAL A 98 -2.12 -14.82 -1.33
CA VAL A 98 -2.68 -13.68 -2.09
C VAL A 98 -3.26 -12.65 -1.13
N TYR A 99 -3.93 -13.09 -0.08
CA TYR A 99 -4.49 -12.19 0.93
C TYR A 99 -3.41 -11.32 1.60
N PHE A 100 -2.35 -11.94 2.11
CA PHE A 100 -1.25 -11.20 2.73
C PHE A 100 -0.45 -10.37 1.72
N SER A 101 -0.33 -10.81 0.47
CA SER A 101 0.24 -10.02 -0.61
C SER A 101 -0.53 -8.72 -0.85
N LEU A 102 -1.86 -8.77 -0.88
CA LEU A 102 -2.71 -7.58 -1.05
C LEU A 102 -2.55 -6.58 0.11
N ILE A 103 -2.41 -7.07 1.36
CA ILE A 103 -2.11 -6.20 2.51
C ILE A 103 -0.76 -5.50 2.32
N LEU A 104 0.27 -6.22 1.88
CA LEU A 104 1.59 -5.63 1.65
C LEU A 104 1.57 -4.61 0.51
N LEU A 105 0.87 -4.89 -0.59
CA LEU A 105 0.72 -3.94 -1.71
C LEU A 105 -0.02 -2.68 -1.27
N SER A 106 -1.09 -2.81 -0.48
CA SER A 106 -1.78 -1.65 0.09
C SER A 106 -0.86 -0.86 1.03
N ALA A 107 -0.05 -1.53 1.85
CA ALA A 107 0.92 -0.88 2.73
C ALA A 107 1.97 -0.08 1.95
N ILE A 108 2.43 -0.56 0.80
CA ILE A 108 3.32 0.19 -0.09
C ILE A 108 2.64 1.47 -0.56
N GLY A 109 1.40 1.37 -1.04
CA GLY A 109 0.63 2.54 -1.47
C GLY A 109 0.50 3.59 -0.36
N MET A 110 0.17 3.16 0.87
CA MET A 110 0.08 4.05 2.03
C MET A 110 1.40 4.79 2.32
N VAL A 111 2.53 4.10 2.23
CA VAL A 111 3.85 4.71 2.45
C VAL A 111 4.21 5.68 1.31
N PHE A 112 3.88 5.35 0.06
CA PHE A 112 4.07 6.28 -1.06
C PHE A 112 3.21 7.54 -0.93
N VAL A 113 1.96 7.43 -0.45
CA VAL A 113 1.13 8.60 -0.14
C VAL A 113 1.81 9.50 0.88
N ALA A 114 2.42 8.93 1.93
CA ALA A 114 3.08 9.68 3.00
C ALA A 114 4.30 10.50 2.51
N TYR A 115 4.99 10.03 1.49
CA TYR A 115 6.20 10.69 0.93
C TYR A 115 5.94 11.49 -0.34
N SER A 116 4.71 11.53 -0.86
CA SER A 116 4.39 12.11 -2.16
C SER A 116 4.46 13.65 -2.13
N THR A 117 5.22 14.26 -3.03
CA THR A 117 5.32 15.71 -3.25
C THR A 117 4.74 16.15 -4.59
N ASP A 118 4.25 15.20 -5.37
CA ASP A 118 3.68 15.41 -6.70
C ASP A 118 2.24 14.88 -6.73
N LEU A 119 1.32 15.64 -7.34
CA LEU A 119 -0.11 15.30 -7.40
C LEU A 119 -0.39 14.02 -8.18
N VAL A 120 0.36 13.76 -9.26
CA VAL A 120 0.19 12.53 -10.05
C VAL A 120 0.72 11.34 -9.27
N MET A 121 1.88 11.48 -8.60
CA MET A 121 2.42 10.43 -7.73
C MET A 121 1.49 10.14 -6.56
N LEU A 122 0.91 11.17 -5.95
CA LEU A 122 -0.08 11.04 -4.88
C LEU A 122 -1.28 10.21 -5.35
N PHE A 123 -1.79 10.50 -6.56
CA PHE A 123 -2.90 9.76 -7.14
C PHE A 123 -2.53 8.29 -7.40
N VAL A 124 -1.38 8.03 -8.00
CA VAL A 124 -0.90 6.66 -8.26
C VAL A 124 -0.72 5.87 -6.95
N ALA A 125 -0.16 6.50 -5.92
CA ALA A 125 0.02 5.92 -4.60
C ALA A 125 -1.34 5.60 -3.94
N TRP A 126 -2.31 6.50 -4.09
CA TRP A 126 -3.69 6.33 -3.63
C TRP A 126 -4.36 5.11 -4.28
N GLU A 127 -4.24 4.97 -5.60
CA GLU A 127 -4.77 3.81 -6.32
C GLU A 127 -4.06 2.51 -5.92
N LEU A 128 -2.74 2.55 -5.74
CA LEU A 128 -1.96 1.39 -5.27
C LEU A 128 -2.39 0.94 -3.87
N MET A 129 -2.79 1.86 -3.00
CA MET A 129 -3.36 1.56 -1.69
C MET A 129 -4.78 0.98 -1.82
N SER A 130 -5.61 1.58 -2.67
CA SER A 130 -7.06 1.35 -2.71
C SER A 130 -7.45 0.07 -3.46
N ILE A 131 -6.84 -0.20 -4.62
CA ILE A 131 -7.19 -1.38 -5.45
C ILE A 131 -7.05 -2.70 -4.66
N PRO A 132 -5.97 -2.96 -3.92
CA PRO A 132 -5.88 -4.15 -3.08
C PRO A 132 -7.00 -4.24 -2.04
N THR A 133 -7.44 -3.11 -1.46
CA THR A 133 -8.50 -3.12 -0.45
C THR A 133 -9.87 -3.45 -1.04
N TYR A 134 -10.15 -3.06 -2.29
CA TYR A 134 -11.37 -3.47 -3.00
C TYR A 134 -11.40 -4.99 -3.20
N ILE A 135 -10.26 -5.58 -3.56
CA ILE A 135 -10.12 -7.03 -3.74
C ILE A 135 -10.28 -7.75 -2.39
N LEU A 136 -9.71 -7.18 -1.31
CA LEU A 136 -9.85 -7.73 0.05
C LEU A 136 -11.30 -7.71 0.54
N ALA A 137 -12.08 -6.67 0.23
CA ALA A 137 -13.51 -6.60 0.57
C ALA A 137 -14.31 -7.73 -0.09
N GLY A 138 -13.98 -8.10 -1.35
CA GLY A 138 -14.56 -9.22 -2.09
C GLY A 138 -13.83 -10.54 -1.97
N TYR A 139 -13.01 -10.72 -0.93
CA TYR A 139 -12.13 -11.89 -0.83
C TYR A 139 -12.90 -13.22 -0.72
N MET A 140 -14.07 -13.19 -0.08
CA MET A 140 -14.97 -14.35 0.07
C MET A 140 -15.86 -14.50 -1.15
N LYS A 141 -15.30 -14.94 -2.28
CA LYS A 141 -15.97 -15.04 -3.59
C LYS A 141 -17.31 -15.81 -3.59
N LYS A 142 -17.51 -16.71 -2.63
CA LYS A 142 -18.75 -17.51 -2.50
C LYS A 142 -19.82 -16.84 -1.65
N ASP A 143 -19.47 -15.75 -0.95
CA ASP A 143 -20.40 -14.99 -0.13
C ASP A 143 -20.98 -13.82 -0.94
N PRO A 144 -22.30 -13.80 -1.21
CA PRO A 144 -22.96 -12.71 -1.92
C PRO A 144 -22.75 -11.35 -1.24
N SER A 145 -22.72 -11.31 0.10
CA SER A 145 -22.49 -10.08 0.87
C SER A 145 -21.09 -9.50 0.64
N SER A 146 -20.07 -10.37 0.56
CA SER A 146 -18.70 -9.96 0.23
C SER A 146 -18.60 -9.39 -1.18
N ASN A 147 -19.27 -10.03 -2.15
CA ASN A 147 -19.28 -9.55 -3.55
C ASN A 147 -20.00 -8.20 -3.67
N GLU A 148 -21.13 -8.04 -2.97
CA GLU A 148 -21.87 -6.77 -2.93
C GLU A 148 -21.05 -5.66 -2.26
N ALA A 149 -20.37 -5.96 -1.15
CA ALA A 149 -19.49 -5.03 -0.45
C ALA A 149 -18.34 -4.56 -1.36
N ALA A 150 -17.68 -5.50 -2.06
CA ALA A 150 -16.61 -5.19 -3.00
C ALA A 150 -17.09 -4.30 -4.15
N LEU A 151 -18.24 -4.61 -4.73
CA LEU A 151 -18.81 -3.83 -5.82
C LEU A 151 -19.13 -2.40 -5.37
N LYS A 152 -19.80 -2.24 -4.23
CA LYS A 152 -20.12 -0.91 -3.68
C LYS A 152 -18.83 -0.14 -3.37
N TYR A 153 -17.87 -0.78 -2.72
CA TYR A 153 -16.61 -0.14 -2.36
C TYR A 153 -15.84 0.31 -3.61
N PHE A 154 -15.74 -0.55 -4.61
CA PHE A 154 -15.11 -0.21 -5.89
C PHE A 154 -15.81 0.94 -6.62
N LEU A 155 -17.16 0.92 -6.72
CA LEU A 155 -17.89 1.96 -7.42
C LEU A 155 -17.73 3.34 -6.76
N PHE A 156 -17.83 3.41 -5.43
CA PHE A 156 -17.59 4.66 -4.70
C PHE A 156 -16.12 5.09 -4.78
N GLY A 157 -15.18 4.15 -4.73
CA GLY A 157 -13.76 4.42 -4.92
C GLY A 157 -13.48 5.00 -6.30
N ALA A 158 -13.96 4.35 -7.36
CA ALA A 158 -13.78 4.81 -8.75
C ALA A 158 -14.38 6.21 -8.99
N LEU A 159 -15.55 6.50 -8.39
CA LEU A 159 -16.15 7.83 -8.45
C LEU A 159 -15.26 8.86 -7.74
N SER A 160 -14.74 8.53 -6.56
CA SER A 160 -13.84 9.40 -5.81
C SER A 160 -12.54 9.67 -6.58
N SER A 161 -11.95 8.64 -7.19
CA SER A 161 -10.75 8.74 -8.03
C SER A 161 -10.97 9.63 -9.25
N ALA A 162 -12.15 9.55 -9.88
CA ALA A 162 -12.50 10.43 -10.99
C ALA A 162 -12.55 11.91 -10.56
N ILE A 163 -13.10 12.19 -9.37
CA ILE A 163 -13.16 13.55 -8.82
C ILE A 163 -11.75 14.05 -8.48
N ILE A 164 -10.91 13.20 -7.88
CA ILE A 164 -9.52 13.55 -7.55
C ILE A 164 -8.73 13.90 -8.82
N ILE A 165 -8.80 13.04 -9.85
CA ILE A 165 -8.07 13.27 -11.11
C ILE A 165 -8.56 14.51 -11.85
N TYR A 166 -9.86 14.80 -11.76
CA TYR A 166 -10.43 16.03 -12.29
C TYR A 166 -9.89 17.27 -11.55
N GLY A 167 -9.80 17.21 -10.22
CA GLY A 167 -9.18 18.27 -9.41
C GLY A 167 -7.71 18.49 -9.77
N ILE A 168 -6.94 17.41 -9.94
CA ILE A 168 -5.53 17.47 -10.38
C ILE A 168 -5.43 18.11 -11.77
N SER A 169 -6.33 17.76 -12.68
CA SER A 169 -6.35 18.36 -14.05
C SER A 169 -6.60 19.86 -14.02
N ILE A 170 -7.49 20.34 -13.15
CA ILE A 170 -7.73 21.79 -12.97
C ILE A 170 -6.49 22.47 -12.39
N ALA A 171 -5.90 21.90 -11.32
CA ALA A 171 -4.70 22.44 -10.71
C ALA A 171 -3.57 22.57 -11.73
N TYR A 172 -3.31 21.50 -12.48
CA TYR A 172 -2.32 21.53 -13.56
C TYR A 172 -2.64 22.52 -14.67
N GLY A 173 -3.90 22.64 -15.07
CA GLY A 173 -4.34 23.60 -16.09
C GLY A 173 -4.13 25.06 -15.69
N LEU A 174 -4.17 25.37 -14.39
CA LEU A 174 -3.96 26.72 -13.85
C LEU A 174 -2.48 27.04 -13.59
N THR A 175 -1.70 26.07 -13.15
CA THR A 175 -0.32 26.28 -12.68
C THR A 175 0.75 25.78 -13.66
N GLY A 176 0.40 24.84 -14.54
CA GLY A 176 1.35 24.17 -15.43
C GLY A 176 2.26 23.16 -14.70
N SER A 177 2.03 22.90 -13.42
CA SER A 177 2.85 21.99 -12.58
C SER A 177 1.99 20.98 -11.84
N THR A 178 2.59 19.81 -11.55
CA THR A 178 2.02 18.79 -10.66
C THR A 178 2.73 18.76 -9.32
N ASN A 179 3.83 19.49 -9.15
CA ASN A 179 4.52 19.60 -7.88
C ASN A 179 3.66 20.38 -6.87
N ILE A 180 3.40 19.76 -5.71
CA ILE A 180 2.51 20.33 -4.68
C ILE A 180 3.04 21.68 -4.19
N GLY A 181 4.37 21.83 -4.03
CA GLY A 181 4.98 23.08 -3.59
C GLY A 181 4.80 24.24 -4.58
N GLU A 182 4.76 23.95 -5.89
CA GLU A 182 4.53 24.95 -6.93
C GLU A 182 3.05 25.27 -7.11
N VAL A 183 2.18 24.30 -6.91
CA VAL A 183 0.72 24.48 -7.04
C VAL A 183 0.13 25.36 -5.95
N ILE A 184 0.73 25.42 -4.76
CA ILE A 184 0.24 26.20 -3.61
C ILE A 184 0.84 27.63 -3.54
N GLN A 185 1.74 28.01 -4.44
CA GLN A 185 2.30 29.35 -4.55
C GLN A 185 1.45 30.22 -5.47
#